data_a7fa44f0fc756c81cf4009e9f0cba77a
#
_entry.id   a7fa44f0fc756c81cf4009e9f0cba77a
#
_cell.length_a   1.000
_cell.length_b   1.000
_cell.length_c   1.000
_cell.angle_alpha   90.00
_cell.angle_beta   90.00
_cell.angle_gamma   90.00
#
_symmetry.space_group_name_H-M   'P 1'
#
loop_
_entity.id
_entity.type
_entity.pdbx_description
1 polymer ?
#
loop_
_entity_poly.entity_id
_entity_poly.type
_entity_poly.pdbx_seq_one_letter_code
_entity_poly.pdbx_strand_id
1 'polypeptide(L)'
;MNEIVEEVVKRIQQQQQNTFEVEASGRHVHLSRQEIDALFGPGYQLTKVKDLSQPGQFVCKERITVAGPKGLFQNVVILGPERSESQVEVSMTDTRILGINAPVRESGKTEGTPGVTLMNGSAVVTLSHGLIVAKRHIHMTPEDALKNKVSNSQIVQVKVEGTRPLIFDDVVVRISPRFATY
;
A
#
# COMPACT_ATOMS: atom_id res chain seq x y z
N MET A 1 -32.24 3.72 36.05
CA MET A 1 -32.18 2.89 34.81
C MET A 1 -31.61 3.67 33.61
N ASN A 2 -31.82 4.99 33.56
CA ASN A 2 -31.34 5.83 32.43
C ASN A 2 -29.83 6.07 32.40
N GLU A 3 -29.16 6.29 33.51
CA GLU A 3 -27.71 6.58 33.55
C GLU A 3 -26.82 5.45 32.97
N ILE A 4 -27.16 4.19 33.27
CA ILE A 4 -26.41 3.05 32.73
C ILE A 4 -26.61 2.95 31.22
N VAL A 5 -27.82 3.19 30.75
CA VAL A 5 -28.13 3.18 29.31
C VAL A 5 -27.40 4.31 28.58
N GLU A 6 -27.39 5.52 29.16
CA GLU A 6 -26.68 6.67 28.61
C GLU A 6 -25.16 6.42 28.59
N GLU A 7 -24.58 5.86 29.64
CA GLU A 7 -23.15 5.53 29.65
C GLU A 7 -22.80 4.44 28.64
N VAL A 8 -23.66 3.41 28.49
CA VAL A 8 -23.47 2.35 27.48
C VAL A 8 -23.58 2.93 26.05
N VAL A 9 -24.59 3.76 25.80
CA VAL A 9 -24.76 4.43 24.49
C VAL A 9 -23.56 5.33 24.19
N LYS A 10 -23.09 6.09 25.17
CA LYS A 10 -21.91 6.94 25.04
C LYS A 10 -20.64 6.15 24.73
N ARG A 11 -20.45 5.01 25.40
CA ARG A 11 -19.32 4.09 25.13
C ARG A 11 -19.40 3.47 23.74
N ILE A 12 -20.59 3.04 23.30
CA ILE A 12 -20.82 2.51 21.97
C ILE A 12 -20.53 3.59 20.92
N GLN A 13 -21.04 4.80 21.11
CA GLN A 13 -20.77 5.93 20.23
C GLN A 13 -19.28 6.31 20.18
N GLN A 14 -18.57 6.27 21.32
CA GLN A 14 -17.14 6.51 21.37
C GLN A 14 -16.35 5.40 20.67
N GLN A 15 -16.75 4.15 20.77
CA GLN A 15 -16.13 3.03 20.04
C GLN A 15 -16.35 3.17 18.54
N GLN A 16 -17.55 3.52 18.09
CA GLN A 16 -17.87 3.73 16.67
C GLN A 16 -17.13 4.95 16.07
N GLN A 17 -16.81 5.96 16.89
CA GLN A 17 -16.06 7.14 16.43
C GLN A 17 -14.57 6.90 16.20
N ASN A 18 -14.01 5.77 16.64
CA ASN A 18 -12.59 5.45 16.57
C ASN A 18 -12.29 4.23 15.68
N THR A 19 -13.22 3.85 14.81
CA THR A 19 -13.03 2.78 13.83
C THR A 19 -12.78 3.36 12.46
N PHE A 20 -11.90 2.71 11.71
CA PHE A 20 -11.63 3.03 10.31
C PHE A 20 -11.77 1.77 9.47
N GLU A 21 -11.92 1.95 8.19
CA GLU A 21 -11.91 0.83 7.24
C GLU A 21 -10.50 0.28 7.10
N VAL A 22 -10.37 -1.05 7.10
CA VAL A 22 -9.10 -1.73 6.83
C VAL A 22 -9.11 -2.24 5.40
N GLU A 23 -8.18 -1.78 4.61
CA GLU A 23 -8.00 -2.20 3.23
C GLU A 23 -6.86 -3.22 3.08
N ALA A 24 -7.08 -4.24 2.25
CA ALA A 24 -6.04 -5.18 1.89
C ALA A 24 -5.32 -4.69 0.64
N SER A 25 -4.03 -4.35 0.78
CA SER A 25 -3.18 -4.03 -0.35
C SER A 25 -2.71 -5.32 -1.03
N GLY A 26 -3.09 -5.50 -2.29
CA GLY A 26 -2.56 -6.56 -3.14
C GLY A 26 -1.21 -6.19 -3.74
N ARG A 27 -0.55 -7.15 -4.45
CA ARG A 27 0.68 -6.83 -5.19
C ARG A 27 0.41 -5.79 -6.27
N HIS A 28 1.30 -4.81 -6.37
CA HIS A 28 1.18 -3.73 -7.34
C HIS A 28 2.55 -3.11 -7.67
N VAL A 29 2.55 -2.26 -8.68
CA VAL A 29 3.75 -1.58 -9.15
C VAL A 29 3.47 -0.08 -9.27
N HIS A 30 4.42 0.73 -8.83
CA HIS A 30 4.53 2.13 -9.18
C HIS A 30 5.68 2.26 -10.17
N LEU A 31 5.49 2.99 -11.25
CA LEU A 31 6.49 3.18 -12.29
C LEU A 31 6.98 4.62 -12.34
N SER A 32 8.24 4.79 -12.66
CA SER A 32 8.78 6.07 -13.09
C SER A 32 8.51 6.30 -14.57
N ARG A 33 8.73 7.53 -15.03
CA ARG A 33 8.59 7.87 -16.45
C ARG A 33 9.48 7.00 -17.34
N GLN A 34 10.71 6.72 -16.91
CA GLN A 34 11.66 5.93 -17.65
C GLN A 34 11.15 4.50 -17.93
N GLU A 35 10.61 3.82 -16.90
CA GLU A 35 10.10 2.45 -17.06
C GLU A 35 8.76 2.44 -17.81
N ILE A 36 7.94 3.47 -17.69
CA ILE A 36 6.72 3.59 -18.50
C ILE A 36 7.10 3.67 -19.97
N ASP A 37 8.04 4.53 -20.32
CA ASP A 37 8.50 4.67 -21.71
C ASP A 37 9.14 3.40 -22.25
N ALA A 38 9.91 2.71 -21.42
CA ALA A 38 10.56 1.46 -21.82
C ALA A 38 9.56 0.29 -22.00
N LEU A 39 8.50 0.23 -21.17
CA LEU A 39 7.53 -0.87 -21.21
C LEU A 39 6.36 -0.63 -22.17
N PHE A 40 5.97 0.62 -22.41
CA PHE A 40 4.78 0.96 -23.18
C PHE A 40 5.07 1.84 -24.41
N GLY A 41 6.28 2.33 -24.53
CA GLY A 41 6.72 3.24 -25.58
C GLY A 41 6.86 4.70 -25.13
N PRO A 42 7.72 5.48 -25.78
CA PRO A 42 8.00 6.87 -25.39
C PRO A 42 6.74 7.73 -25.35
N GLY A 43 6.56 8.47 -24.26
CA GLY A 43 5.43 9.38 -24.07
C GLY A 43 4.10 8.71 -23.73
N TYR A 44 4.09 7.39 -23.51
CA TYR A 44 2.85 6.68 -23.14
C TYR A 44 2.25 7.23 -21.84
N GLN A 45 0.94 7.43 -21.82
CA GLN A 45 0.21 7.90 -20.66
C GLN A 45 -0.59 6.75 -20.05
N LEU A 46 -0.37 6.48 -18.76
CA LEU A 46 -1.15 5.48 -18.02
C LEU A 46 -2.62 5.88 -17.94
N THR A 47 -3.50 4.92 -18.21
CA THR A 47 -4.94 5.14 -18.28
C THR A 47 -5.57 4.93 -16.89
N LYS A 48 -6.07 5.99 -16.27
CA LYS A 48 -6.81 5.91 -15.00
C LYS A 48 -8.13 5.17 -15.17
N VAL A 49 -8.41 4.22 -14.26
CA VAL A 49 -9.67 3.46 -14.21
C VAL A 49 -10.52 3.90 -13.02
N LYS A 50 -9.95 3.96 -11.82
CA LYS A 50 -10.63 4.37 -10.61
C LYS A 50 -9.67 5.01 -9.60
N ASP A 51 -10.18 5.90 -8.76
CA ASP A 51 -9.44 6.42 -7.63
C ASP A 51 -9.23 5.35 -6.55
N LEU A 52 -8.14 5.47 -5.82
CA LEU A 52 -7.88 4.74 -4.58
C LEU A 52 -8.38 5.57 -3.39
N SER A 53 -8.50 4.93 -2.23
CA SER A 53 -8.81 5.59 -0.95
C SER A 53 -7.77 6.66 -0.60
N GLN A 54 -6.52 6.44 -1.02
CA GLN A 54 -5.48 7.46 -0.92
C GLN A 54 -5.67 8.56 -1.96
N PRO A 55 -5.98 9.81 -1.56
CA PRO A 55 -6.20 10.92 -2.48
C PRO A 55 -5.03 11.12 -3.45
N GLY A 56 -5.38 11.32 -4.73
CA GLY A 56 -4.41 11.51 -5.81
C GLY A 56 -3.76 10.24 -6.37
N GLN A 57 -4.04 9.08 -5.78
CA GLN A 57 -3.64 7.79 -6.34
C GLN A 57 -4.80 7.11 -7.05
N PHE A 58 -4.48 6.29 -8.04
CA PHE A 58 -5.48 5.62 -8.86
C PHE A 58 -4.98 4.29 -9.42
N VAL A 59 -5.92 3.42 -9.72
CA VAL A 59 -5.65 2.17 -10.44
C VAL A 59 -5.57 2.46 -11.93
N CYS A 60 -4.51 1.99 -12.58
CA CYS A 60 -4.37 2.06 -14.03
C CYS A 60 -5.05 0.88 -14.72
N LYS A 61 -5.38 1.04 -16.01
CA LYS A 61 -5.88 -0.02 -16.87
C LYS A 61 -4.78 -1.05 -17.20
N GLU A 62 -3.58 -0.55 -17.38
CA GLU A 62 -2.40 -1.32 -17.78
C GLU A 62 -2.03 -2.34 -16.71
N ARG A 63 -1.49 -3.46 -17.19
CA ARG A 63 -1.00 -4.57 -16.37
C ARG A 63 0.34 -5.01 -16.90
N ILE A 64 1.20 -5.45 -16.00
CA ILE A 64 2.52 -5.97 -16.34
C ILE A 64 2.77 -7.33 -15.68
N THR A 65 3.80 -8.00 -16.13
CA THR A 65 4.35 -9.18 -15.49
C THR A 65 5.52 -8.77 -14.61
N VAL A 66 5.55 -9.29 -13.39
CA VAL A 66 6.67 -9.15 -12.43
C VAL A 66 7.34 -10.49 -12.31
N ALA A 67 8.62 -10.60 -12.66
CA ALA A 67 9.36 -11.84 -12.71
C ALA A 67 10.61 -11.83 -11.83
N GLY A 68 10.77 -12.89 -11.08
CA GLY A 68 11.97 -13.20 -10.30
C GLY A 68 12.63 -14.49 -10.79
N PRO A 69 13.73 -14.92 -10.16
CA PRO A 69 14.50 -16.08 -10.61
C PRO A 69 13.75 -17.42 -10.48
N LYS A 70 12.74 -17.52 -9.63
CA LYS A 70 12.00 -18.78 -9.41
C LYS A 70 10.60 -18.79 -10.01
N GLY A 71 10.01 -17.61 -10.26
CA GLY A 71 8.65 -17.53 -10.77
C GLY A 71 8.23 -16.11 -11.09
N LEU A 72 7.01 -15.97 -11.52
CA LEU A 72 6.47 -14.69 -11.99
C LEU A 72 5.00 -14.52 -11.59
N PHE A 73 4.55 -13.27 -11.61
CA PHE A 73 3.15 -12.88 -11.51
C PHE A 73 2.73 -12.12 -12.75
N GLN A 74 1.72 -12.60 -13.42
CA GLN A 74 1.08 -11.90 -14.55
C GLN A 74 -0.03 -10.97 -14.05
N ASN A 75 -0.43 -10.03 -14.90
CA ASN A 75 -1.54 -9.11 -14.65
C ASN A 75 -1.40 -8.28 -13.38
N VAL A 76 -0.17 -7.96 -12.99
CA VAL A 76 0.08 -7.10 -11.82
C VAL A 76 -0.38 -5.70 -12.15
N VAL A 77 -1.15 -5.11 -11.22
CA VAL A 77 -1.73 -3.78 -11.36
C VAL A 77 -0.66 -2.69 -11.26
N ILE A 78 -0.79 -1.68 -12.08
CA ILE A 78 -0.01 -0.44 -11.95
C ILE A 78 -0.87 0.57 -11.21
N LEU A 79 -0.29 1.21 -10.21
CA LEU A 79 -0.90 2.32 -9.48
C LEU A 79 -0.21 3.63 -9.90
N GLY A 80 -1.04 4.57 -10.32
CA GLY A 80 -0.64 5.92 -10.67
C GLY A 80 -0.81 6.92 -9.51
N PRO A 81 -0.30 8.12 -9.68
CA PRO A 81 0.47 8.63 -10.82
C PRO A 81 1.88 8.04 -10.90
N GLU A 82 2.61 8.39 -11.96
CA GLU A 82 4.04 8.07 -12.06
C GLU A 82 4.83 8.65 -10.88
N ARG A 83 5.90 7.97 -10.50
CA ARG A 83 6.79 8.38 -9.41
C ARG A 83 8.17 8.75 -9.93
N SER A 84 8.98 9.36 -9.07
CA SER A 84 10.41 9.61 -9.37
C SER A 84 11.20 8.32 -9.55
N GLU A 85 10.82 7.26 -8.81
CA GLU A 85 11.45 5.94 -8.87
C GLU A 85 10.40 4.84 -8.91
N SER A 86 10.72 3.78 -9.63
CA SER A 86 9.85 2.60 -9.70
C SER A 86 9.96 1.76 -8.42
N GLN A 87 8.81 1.22 -8.00
CA GLN A 87 8.69 0.40 -6.81
C GLN A 87 7.69 -0.73 -7.04
N VAL A 88 8.04 -1.92 -6.57
CA VAL A 88 7.17 -3.09 -6.60
C VAL A 88 6.86 -3.52 -5.19
N GLU A 89 5.58 -3.55 -4.85
CA GLU A 89 5.11 -4.00 -3.54
C GLU A 89 4.49 -5.39 -3.66
N VAL A 90 4.96 -6.30 -2.82
CA VAL A 90 4.53 -7.70 -2.81
C VAL A 90 4.28 -8.18 -1.38
N SER A 91 3.58 -9.30 -1.23
CA SER A 91 3.45 -9.95 0.06
C SER A 91 4.71 -10.76 0.41
N MET A 92 4.88 -11.09 1.69
CA MET A 92 5.95 -11.99 2.14
C MET A 92 5.87 -13.36 1.45
N THR A 93 4.70 -13.84 1.14
CA THR A 93 4.50 -15.10 0.39
C THR A 93 4.95 -14.95 -1.06
N ASP A 94 4.66 -13.81 -1.69
CA ASP A 94 5.05 -13.53 -3.07
C ASP A 94 6.58 -13.54 -3.25
N THR A 95 7.33 -13.08 -2.24
CA THR A 95 8.80 -13.08 -2.30
C THR A 95 9.36 -14.50 -2.48
N ARG A 96 8.73 -15.50 -1.87
CA ARG A 96 9.12 -16.92 -2.01
C ARG A 96 8.85 -17.44 -3.42
N ILE A 97 7.73 -17.04 -4.01
CA ILE A 97 7.36 -17.41 -5.40
C ILE A 97 8.33 -16.77 -6.38
N LEU A 98 8.62 -15.48 -6.22
CA LEU A 98 9.60 -14.79 -7.03
C LEU A 98 11.04 -15.32 -6.81
N GLY A 99 11.31 -15.87 -5.64
CA GLY A 99 12.66 -16.31 -5.24
C GLY A 99 13.60 -15.15 -4.92
N ILE A 100 13.04 -14.04 -4.46
CA ILE A 100 13.77 -12.82 -4.09
C ILE A 100 13.44 -12.49 -2.63
N ASN A 101 14.48 -12.32 -1.81
CA ASN A 101 14.29 -11.93 -0.41
C ASN A 101 14.12 -10.41 -0.30
N ALA A 102 12.88 -9.93 -0.42
CA ALA A 102 12.56 -8.53 -0.29
C ALA A 102 12.36 -8.13 1.18
N PRO A 103 12.99 -7.04 1.64
CA PRO A 103 12.82 -6.56 3.00
C PRO A 103 11.47 -5.88 3.20
N VAL A 104 11.00 -5.88 4.47
CA VAL A 104 9.87 -5.02 4.87
C VAL A 104 10.36 -3.57 4.91
N ARG A 105 9.70 -2.69 4.15
CA ARG A 105 10.00 -1.26 4.06
C ARG A 105 8.72 -0.43 3.99
N GLU A 106 8.79 0.80 4.47
CA GLU A 106 7.78 1.79 4.13
C GLU A 106 7.88 2.15 2.65
N SER A 107 6.72 2.34 2.00
CA SER A 107 6.65 2.80 0.61
C SER A 107 7.46 4.08 0.40
N GLY A 108 8.32 4.08 -0.63
CA GLY A 108 9.26 5.14 -0.95
C GLY A 108 10.66 4.96 -0.35
N LYS A 109 10.88 4.01 0.56
CA LYS A 109 12.20 3.68 1.11
C LYS A 109 12.80 2.46 0.39
N THR A 110 13.26 2.68 -0.82
CA THR A 110 13.72 1.62 -1.74
C THR A 110 15.23 1.39 -1.74
N GLU A 111 15.99 2.23 -1.05
CA GLU A 111 17.44 2.11 -0.96
C GLU A 111 17.89 0.75 -0.38
N GLY A 112 18.84 0.11 -1.06
CA GLY A 112 19.38 -1.19 -0.64
C GLY A 112 18.41 -2.37 -0.74
N THR A 113 17.26 -2.20 -1.40
CA THR A 113 16.32 -3.28 -1.67
C THR A 113 16.70 -4.03 -2.95
N PRO A 114 16.28 -5.29 -3.13
CA PRO A 114 16.55 -6.01 -4.37
C PRO A 114 15.76 -5.43 -5.55
N GLY A 115 16.29 -5.69 -6.75
CA GLY A 115 15.60 -5.45 -8.00
C GLY A 115 14.67 -6.59 -8.40
N VAL A 116 13.94 -6.37 -9.49
CA VAL A 116 13.01 -7.36 -10.06
C VAL A 116 12.78 -7.04 -11.54
N THR A 117 12.46 -8.03 -12.35
CA THR A 117 12.20 -7.83 -13.79
C THR A 117 10.72 -7.54 -14.03
N LEU A 118 10.46 -6.51 -14.82
CA LEU A 118 9.13 -6.10 -15.27
C LEU A 118 9.00 -6.37 -16.78
N MET A 119 7.85 -6.88 -17.22
CA MET A 119 7.63 -7.21 -18.61
C MET A 119 6.24 -6.78 -19.09
N ASN A 120 6.18 -6.29 -20.32
CA ASN A 120 4.95 -6.01 -21.06
C ASN A 120 5.12 -6.49 -22.51
N GLY A 121 4.51 -7.64 -22.85
CA GLY A 121 4.77 -8.28 -24.14
C GLY A 121 6.25 -8.64 -24.30
N SER A 122 6.89 -8.09 -25.33
CA SER A 122 8.33 -8.24 -25.59
C SER A 122 9.22 -7.22 -24.89
N ALA A 123 8.63 -6.16 -24.32
CA ALA A 123 9.37 -5.16 -23.57
C ALA A 123 9.76 -5.69 -22.18
N VAL A 124 11.03 -5.54 -21.82
CA VAL A 124 11.60 -6.06 -20.57
C VAL A 124 12.45 -4.97 -19.93
N VAL A 125 12.22 -4.73 -18.64
CA VAL A 125 13.01 -3.82 -17.81
C VAL A 125 13.39 -4.54 -16.54
N THR A 126 14.66 -4.54 -16.17
CA THR A 126 15.11 -5.05 -14.88
C THR A 126 15.48 -3.88 -13.97
N LEU A 127 14.71 -3.73 -12.89
CA LEU A 127 15.00 -2.76 -11.87
C LEU A 127 16.23 -3.22 -11.05
N SER A 128 17.13 -2.30 -10.77
CA SER A 128 18.29 -2.59 -9.89
C SER A 128 17.90 -2.67 -8.41
N HIS A 129 16.81 -2.02 -8.03
CA HIS A 129 16.24 -1.98 -6.67
C HIS A 129 14.74 -1.67 -6.76
N GLY A 130 14.06 -1.62 -5.64
CA GLY A 130 12.66 -1.18 -5.54
C GLY A 130 11.66 -2.28 -5.22
N LEU A 131 12.07 -3.54 -5.06
CA LEU A 131 11.17 -4.59 -4.59
C LEU A 131 11.12 -4.60 -3.06
N ILE A 132 9.93 -4.40 -2.51
CA ILE A 132 9.68 -4.38 -1.06
C ILE A 132 8.48 -5.22 -0.68
N VAL A 133 8.46 -5.63 0.59
CA VAL A 133 7.23 -5.98 1.30
C VAL A 133 6.78 -4.73 2.05
N ALA A 134 5.62 -4.16 1.70
CA ALA A 134 5.15 -2.93 2.32
C ALA A 134 4.92 -3.14 3.83
N LYS A 135 5.50 -2.27 4.66
CA LYS A 135 5.23 -2.24 6.08
C LYS A 135 3.76 -1.90 6.31
N ARG A 136 3.12 -2.63 7.21
CA ARG A 136 1.74 -2.31 7.63
C ARG A 136 1.68 -0.89 8.14
N HIS A 137 0.70 -0.12 7.70
CA HIS A 137 0.60 1.28 8.06
C HIS A 137 -0.85 1.75 8.06
N ILE A 138 -1.10 2.82 8.80
CA ILE A 138 -2.34 3.58 8.75
C ILE A 138 -2.02 4.91 8.09
N HIS A 139 -2.74 5.28 7.05
CA HIS A 139 -2.82 6.66 6.61
C HIS A 139 -3.78 7.41 7.54
N MET A 140 -3.40 8.60 7.98
CA MET A 140 -4.21 9.35 8.92
C MET A 140 -4.13 10.86 8.65
N THR A 141 -5.26 11.54 8.76
CA THR A 141 -5.28 12.99 8.75
C THR A 141 -4.71 13.55 10.06
N PRO A 142 -4.21 14.78 10.10
CA PRO A 142 -3.78 15.42 11.36
C PRO A 142 -4.92 15.50 12.40
N GLU A 143 -6.15 15.72 11.97
CA GLU A 143 -7.33 15.78 12.83
C GLU A 143 -7.61 14.44 13.50
N ASP A 144 -7.64 13.37 12.71
CA ASP A 144 -7.88 12.02 13.24
C ASP A 144 -6.74 11.56 14.15
N ALA A 145 -5.49 11.97 13.85
CA ALA A 145 -4.36 11.67 14.69
C ALA A 145 -4.47 12.32 16.08
N LEU A 146 -4.90 13.58 16.14
CA LEU A 146 -5.20 14.27 17.39
C LEU A 146 -6.33 13.59 18.17
N LYS A 147 -7.41 13.25 17.49
CA LYS A 147 -8.58 12.56 18.07
C LYS A 147 -8.20 11.21 18.66
N ASN A 148 -7.33 10.47 17.98
CA ASN A 148 -6.87 9.16 18.42
C ASN A 148 -5.61 9.20 19.31
N LYS A 149 -5.08 10.40 19.59
CA LYS A 149 -3.89 10.63 20.43
C LYS A 149 -2.67 9.84 19.95
N VAL A 150 -2.44 9.80 18.64
CA VAL A 150 -1.29 9.15 18.03
C VAL A 150 -0.41 10.17 17.31
N SER A 151 0.87 9.83 17.16
CA SER A 151 1.88 10.67 16.52
C SER A 151 2.37 10.03 15.22
N ASN A 152 2.91 10.85 14.33
CA ASN A 152 3.53 10.36 13.11
C ASN A 152 4.69 9.41 13.42
N SER A 153 4.80 8.33 12.67
CA SER A 153 5.78 7.24 12.86
C SER A 153 5.62 6.43 14.15
N GLN A 154 4.56 6.68 14.93
CA GLN A 154 4.25 5.83 16.08
C GLN A 154 3.89 4.42 15.61
N ILE A 155 4.36 3.42 16.34
CA ILE A 155 3.95 2.02 16.14
C ILE A 155 2.77 1.71 17.03
N VAL A 156 1.74 1.13 16.46
CA VAL A 156 0.49 0.80 17.14
C VAL A 156 0.05 -0.63 16.81
N GLN A 157 -0.89 -1.12 17.60
CA GLN A 157 -1.65 -2.33 17.29
C GLN A 157 -3.00 -1.94 16.71
N VAL A 158 -3.46 -2.67 15.70
CA VAL A 158 -4.77 -2.50 15.07
C VAL A 158 -5.60 -3.75 15.32
N LYS A 159 -6.67 -3.59 16.07
CA LYS A 159 -7.68 -4.64 16.26
C LYS A 159 -8.68 -4.59 15.11
N VAL A 160 -8.76 -5.66 14.36
CA VAL A 160 -9.77 -5.83 13.31
C VAL A 160 -11.00 -6.51 13.93
N GLU A 161 -12.15 -5.87 13.78
CA GLU A 161 -13.44 -6.39 14.21
C GLU A 161 -14.16 -7.08 13.03
N GLY A 162 -14.98 -8.07 13.32
CA GLY A 162 -15.72 -8.83 12.30
C GLY A 162 -15.84 -10.31 12.62
N THR A 163 -16.19 -11.10 11.64
CA THR A 163 -16.41 -12.57 11.81
C THR A 163 -15.11 -13.35 12.07
N ARG A 164 -13.96 -12.78 11.71
CA ARG A 164 -12.63 -13.36 11.98
C ARG A 164 -11.71 -12.29 12.57
N PRO A 165 -11.94 -11.91 13.84
CA PRO A 165 -11.19 -10.85 14.48
C PRO A 165 -9.73 -11.25 14.66
N LEU A 166 -8.83 -10.27 14.54
CA LEU A 166 -7.40 -10.42 14.77
C LEU A 166 -6.79 -9.10 15.19
N ILE A 167 -5.56 -9.14 15.70
CA ILE A 167 -4.78 -7.95 16.02
C ILE A 167 -3.56 -7.95 15.11
N PHE A 168 -3.39 -6.88 14.32
CA PHE A 168 -2.15 -6.58 13.65
C PHE A 168 -1.24 -5.82 14.60
N ASP A 169 -0.07 -6.33 14.80
CA ASP A 169 1.01 -5.63 15.50
C ASP A 169 1.97 -4.96 14.51
N ASP A 170 2.86 -4.11 15.02
CA ASP A 170 3.88 -3.41 14.23
C ASP A 170 3.29 -2.61 13.05
N VAL A 171 2.23 -1.84 13.31
CA VAL A 171 1.59 -0.97 12.34
C VAL A 171 2.08 0.47 12.53
N VAL A 172 2.66 1.07 11.50
CA VAL A 172 3.17 2.45 11.57
C VAL A 172 2.08 3.46 11.22
N VAL A 173 1.94 4.49 12.05
CA VAL A 173 1.04 5.62 11.77
C VAL A 173 1.75 6.62 10.86
N ARG A 174 1.14 6.95 9.72
CA ARG A 174 1.61 7.95 8.76
C ARG A 174 0.62 9.10 8.70
N ILE A 175 1.05 10.29 9.10
CA ILE A 175 0.17 11.46 9.18
C ILE A 175 0.53 12.45 8.07
N SER A 176 -0.49 12.89 7.33
CA SER A 176 -0.34 13.94 6.33
C SER A 176 -1.69 14.63 6.07
N PRO A 177 -1.72 15.94 5.81
CA PRO A 177 -2.94 16.63 5.39
C PRO A 177 -3.43 16.20 3.99
N ARG A 178 -2.61 15.43 3.26
CA ARG A 178 -2.97 14.87 1.94
C ARG A 178 -3.58 13.48 2.03
N PHE A 179 -3.66 12.89 3.23
CA PHE A 179 -4.19 11.54 3.41
C PHE A 179 -5.69 11.57 3.70
N ALA A 180 -6.34 10.45 3.39
CA ALA A 180 -7.56 10.01 4.05
C ALA A 180 -7.19 9.02 5.15
N THR A 181 -8.04 8.85 6.15
CA THR A 181 -7.78 7.91 7.26
C THR A 181 -8.34 6.54 6.91
N TYR A 182 -7.48 5.54 6.83
CA TYR A 182 -7.81 4.12 6.64
C TYR A 182 -6.63 3.22 7.01
#